data_914fc0722b9156ce36fc87255cc61b0c
#
_entry.id   914fc0722b9156ce36fc87255cc61b0c
#
_cell.length_a   1.000
_cell.length_b   1.000
_cell.length_c   1.000
_cell.angle_alpha   90.00
_cell.angle_beta   90.00
_cell.angle_gamma   90.00
#
_symmetry.space_group_name_H-M   'P 1'
#
loop_
_entity.id
_entity.type
_entity.pdbx_description
1 polymer ?
#
loop_
_entity_poly.entity_id
_entity_poly.type
_entity_poly.pdbx_seq_one_letter_code
_entity_poly.pdbx_strand_id
1 'polypeptide(L)'
;ITEIKMIDTYWSDHCRHTTFETELENMQIDDEKVRAAFDQYMRMRTDLDRDAKPVSLMDMGTIGAKWLKSKGILTNLDESEEINACTVKVKVDVDGEEQDWLYLFKNETHNHPTEIEPFGGAATCVGGAIRDPLSGRSYVYQSMRVTGAADPLVPVVETLPGKLPQRKLVTTAAAGFSSYGNQIGLATGQVNELYHPGYAAKRMEIGAVVGATPAADVRRETPAPEDVVVLLGGRVRRA
;
A
#
# COMPACT_ATOMS: atom_id res chain seq x y z
N ILE A 1 -21.07 -25.89 7.12
CA ILE A 1 -19.97 -26.18 6.16
C ILE A 1 -19.92 -25.11 5.06
N THR A 2 -21.05 -24.69 4.51
CA THR A 2 -21.11 -23.67 3.43
C THR A 2 -20.60 -22.31 3.91
N GLU A 3 -21.04 -21.87 5.08
CA GLU A 3 -20.59 -20.60 5.70
C GLU A 3 -19.08 -20.59 5.98
N ILE A 4 -18.54 -21.72 6.50
CA ILE A 4 -17.11 -21.86 6.74
C ILE A 4 -16.33 -21.75 5.44
N LYS A 5 -16.79 -22.39 4.36
CA LYS A 5 -16.15 -22.29 3.04
C LYS A 5 -16.19 -20.87 2.47
N MET A 6 -17.30 -20.16 2.66
CA MET A 6 -17.41 -18.76 2.24
C MET A 6 -16.43 -17.86 3.00
N ILE A 7 -16.31 -18.05 4.31
CA ILE A 7 -15.36 -17.30 5.14
C ILE A 7 -13.93 -17.65 4.76
N ASP A 8 -13.60 -18.92 4.55
CA ASP A 8 -12.26 -19.36 4.14
C ASP A 8 -11.88 -18.77 2.77
N THR A 9 -12.78 -18.82 1.80
CA THR A 9 -12.56 -18.22 0.47
C THR A 9 -12.32 -16.70 0.58
N TYR A 10 -13.14 -16.00 1.36
CA TYR A 10 -12.99 -14.56 1.59
C TYR A 10 -11.65 -14.21 2.23
N TRP A 11 -11.26 -14.91 3.30
CA TRP A 11 -9.98 -14.70 3.97
C TRP A 11 -8.79 -15.07 3.08
N SER A 12 -8.91 -16.14 2.30
CA SER A 12 -7.87 -16.55 1.37
C SER A 12 -7.60 -15.48 0.33
N ASP A 13 -8.66 -14.88 -0.24
CA ASP A 13 -8.51 -13.78 -1.22
C ASP A 13 -7.91 -12.53 -0.58
N HIS A 14 -8.39 -12.15 0.61
CA HIS A 14 -7.91 -10.96 1.30
C HIS A 14 -6.45 -11.07 1.78
N CYS A 15 -6.07 -12.21 2.34
CA CYS A 15 -4.74 -12.40 2.94
C CYS A 15 -3.70 -12.95 1.97
N ARG A 16 -4.11 -13.66 0.91
CA ARG A 16 -3.21 -14.35 -0.02
C ARG A 16 -3.25 -13.80 -1.43
N HIS A 17 -4.09 -12.78 -1.68
CA HIS A 17 -4.25 -12.19 -3.01
C HIS A 17 -4.62 -13.19 -4.11
N THR A 18 -5.47 -14.16 -3.80
CA THR A 18 -5.80 -15.26 -4.72
C THR A 18 -6.33 -14.77 -6.07
N THR A 19 -7.09 -13.66 -6.09
CA THR A 19 -7.55 -13.05 -7.34
C THR A 19 -6.39 -12.57 -8.22
N PHE A 20 -5.36 -11.96 -7.63
CA PHE A 20 -4.18 -11.50 -8.37
C PHE A 20 -3.25 -12.65 -8.77
N GLU A 21 -3.32 -13.78 -8.08
CA GLU A 21 -2.53 -14.97 -8.38
C GLU A 21 -3.28 -15.99 -9.25
N THR A 22 -4.53 -15.68 -9.63
CA THR A 22 -5.25 -16.52 -10.59
C THR A 22 -4.44 -16.70 -11.87
N GLU A 23 -4.28 -17.94 -12.29
CA GLU A 23 -3.56 -18.30 -13.50
C GLU A 23 -4.34 -17.86 -14.74
N LEU A 24 -3.67 -17.16 -15.63
CA LEU A 24 -4.25 -16.66 -16.86
C LEU A 24 -3.80 -17.54 -18.03
N GLU A 25 -4.75 -18.20 -18.65
CA GLU A 25 -4.55 -19.08 -19.79
C GLU A 25 -5.27 -18.57 -21.03
N ASN A 26 -4.76 -18.89 -22.22
CA ASN A 26 -5.42 -18.65 -23.50
C ASN A 26 -5.90 -17.19 -23.71
N MET A 27 -5.11 -16.23 -23.26
CA MET A 27 -5.45 -14.81 -23.37
C MET A 27 -5.51 -14.37 -24.84
N GLN A 28 -6.59 -13.68 -25.18
CA GLN A 28 -6.75 -12.99 -26.48
C GLN A 28 -6.56 -11.50 -26.26
N ILE A 29 -5.64 -10.89 -27.01
CA ILE A 29 -5.30 -9.48 -26.90
C ILE A 29 -5.51 -8.83 -28.27
N ASP A 30 -6.55 -8.02 -28.41
CA ASP A 30 -6.92 -7.39 -29.67
C ASP A 30 -6.20 -6.05 -29.90
N ASP A 31 -5.84 -5.34 -28.82
CA ASP A 31 -5.10 -4.07 -28.89
C ASP A 31 -3.61 -4.33 -29.13
N GLU A 32 -3.05 -3.71 -30.18
CA GLU A 32 -1.66 -3.89 -30.57
C GLU A 32 -0.65 -3.39 -29.49
N LYS A 33 -0.96 -2.30 -28.78
CA LYS A 33 -0.08 -1.75 -27.73
C LYS A 33 -0.05 -2.66 -26.51
N VAL A 34 -1.22 -3.17 -26.13
CA VAL A 34 -1.34 -4.15 -25.04
C VAL A 34 -0.63 -5.43 -25.40
N ARG A 35 -0.75 -5.91 -26.62
CA ARG A 35 -0.02 -7.08 -27.14
C ARG A 35 1.50 -6.87 -27.06
N ALA A 36 2.00 -5.75 -27.54
CA ALA A 36 3.42 -5.42 -27.47
C ALA A 36 3.95 -5.37 -26.03
N ALA A 37 3.17 -4.83 -25.09
CA ALA A 37 3.50 -4.82 -23.66
C ALA A 37 3.49 -6.24 -23.08
N PHE A 38 2.54 -7.09 -23.47
CA PHE A 38 2.49 -8.48 -23.06
C PHE A 38 3.68 -9.28 -23.60
N ASP A 39 4.07 -9.07 -24.86
CA ASP A 39 5.27 -9.70 -25.45
C ASP A 39 6.55 -9.26 -24.71
N GLN A 40 6.61 -8.01 -24.27
CA GLN A 40 7.70 -7.52 -23.44
C GLN A 40 7.71 -8.21 -22.08
N TYR A 41 6.55 -8.35 -21.43
CA TYR A 41 6.40 -9.11 -20.19
C TYR A 41 6.91 -10.55 -20.35
N MET A 42 6.53 -11.26 -21.42
CA MET A 42 6.98 -12.61 -21.66
C MET A 42 8.52 -12.69 -21.84
N ARG A 43 9.13 -11.74 -22.54
CA ARG A 43 10.60 -11.65 -22.60
C ARG A 43 11.26 -11.46 -21.24
N MET A 44 10.69 -10.61 -20.39
CA MET A 44 11.19 -10.41 -19.02
C MET A 44 11.09 -11.69 -18.18
N ARG A 45 10.06 -12.51 -18.39
CA ARG A 45 9.93 -13.82 -17.73
C ARG A 45 11.06 -14.74 -18.10
N THR A 46 11.35 -14.86 -19.40
CA THR A 46 12.46 -15.69 -19.90
C THR A 46 13.82 -15.17 -19.36
N ASP A 47 14.04 -13.86 -19.38
CA ASP A 47 15.25 -13.23 -18.81
C ASP A 47 15.45 -13.54 -17.31
N LEU A 48 14.38 -13.83 -16.58
CA LEU A 48 14.37 -14.11 -15.14
C LEU A 48 14.19 -15.60 -14.79
N ASP A 49 14.29 -16.50 -15.76
CA ASP A 49 14.07 -17.94 -15.58
C ASP A 49 12.71 -18.27 -14.94
N ARG A 50 11.65 -17.53 -15.35
CA ARG A 50 10.30 -17.67 -14.80
C ARG A 50 9.32 -18.38 -15.72
N ASP A 51 9.76 -18.95 -16.82
CA ASP A 51 8.89 -19.58 -17.82
C ASP A 51 8.03 -20.73 -17.23
N ALA A 52 8.55 -21.43 -16.24
CA ALA A 52 7.84 -22.51 -15.56
C ALA A 52 6.77 -22.01 -14.54
N LYS A 53 6.72 -20.70 -14.23
CA LYS A 53 5.71 -20.14 -13.33
C LYS A 53 4.46 -19.78 -14.11
N PRO A 54 3.25 -19.86 -13.51
CA PRO A 54 2.04 -19.43 -14.18
C PRO A 54 2.06 -17.93 -14.47
N VAL A 55 1.34 -17.54 -15.52
CA VAL A 55 1.07 -16.13 -15.82
C VAL A 55 -0.05 -15.66 -14.91
N SER A 56 0.18 -14.59 -14.14
CA SER A 56 -0.83 -14.00 -13.25
C SER A 56 -0.72 -12.48 -13.22
N LEU A 57 -1.76 -11.80 -12.76
CA LEU A 57 -1.73 -10.34 -12.59
C LEU A 57 -0.65 -9.91 -11.60
N MET A 58 -0.40 -10.69 -10.54
CA MET A 58 0.66 -10.41 -9.57
C MET A 58 2.05 -10.52 -10.23
N ASP A 59 2.27 -11.53 -11.08
CA ASP A 59 3.52 -11.67 -11.81
C ASP A 59 3.72 -10.48 -12.76
N MET A 60 2.70 -10.12 -13.53
CA MET A 60 2.73 -8.94 -14.42
C MET A 60 3.04 -7.64 -13.66
N GLY A 61 2.38 -7.43 -12.51
CA GLY A 61 2.56 -6.21 -11.72
C GLY A 61 3.94 -6.08 -11.08
N THR A 62 4.60 -7.20 -10.79
CA THR A 62 5.87 -7.20 -10.05
C THR A 62 7.12 -7.44 -10.91
N ILE A 63 6.95 -7.97 -12.13
CA ILE A 63 8.09 -8.42 -12.93
C ILE A 63 9.01 -7.29 -13.38
N GLY A 64 8.46 -6.11 -13.66
CA GLY A 64 9.24 -4.96 -14.10
C GLY A 64 10.32 -4.58 -13.09
N ALA A 65 9.97 -4.49 -11.81
CA ALA A 65 10.93 -4.20 -10.75
C ALA A 65 11.99 -5.30 -10.60
N LYS A 66 11.58 -6.57 -10.66
CA LYS A 66 12.49 -7.72 -10.60
C LYS A 66 13.47 -7.72 -11.77
N TRP A 67 12.99 -7.42 -12.97
CA TRP A 67 13.82 -7.35 -14.18
C TRP A 67 14.80 -6.18 -14.11
N LEU A 68 14.36 -4.98 -13.74
CA LEU A 68 15.25 -3.83 -13.55
C LEU A 68 16.35 -4.10 -12.52
N LYS A 69 15.99 -4.78 -11.43
CA LYS A 69 16.96 -5.21 -10.43
C LYS A 69 17.98 -6.19 -10.99
N SER A 70 17.53 -7.21 -11.75
CA SER A 70 18.44 -8.20 -12.37
C SER A 70 19.41 -7.58 -13.38
N LYS A 71 19.02 -6.47 -14.01
CA LYS A 71 19.87 -5.70 -14.93
C LYS A 71 20.80 -4.70 -14.22
N GLY A 72 20.75 -4.63 -12.88
CA GLY A 72 21.58 -3.72 -12.10
C GLY A 72 21.20 -2.23 -12.26
N ILE A 73 19.96 -1.93 -12.70
CA ILE A 73 19.49 -0.56 -12.91
C ILE A 73 19.08 0.08 -11.60
N LEU A 74 18.54 -0.70 -10.65
CA LEU A 74 18.09 -0.21 -9.34
C LEU A 74 19.24 -0.17 -8.32
N THR A 75 20.31 0.59 -8.63
CA THR A 75 21.53 0.64 -7.81
C THR A 75 21.36 1.41 -6.51
N ASN A 76 20.40 2.32 -6.47
CA ASN A 76 20.10 3.15 -5.30
C ASN A 76 18.99 2.56 -4.40
N LEU A 77 18.45 1.40 -4.74
CA LEU A 77 17.50 0.71 -3.87
C LEU A 77 18.23 0.28 -2.58
N ASP A 78 17.67 0.68 -1.44
CA ASP A 78 18.16 0.26 -0.14
C ASP A 78 17.38 -0.96 0.33
N GLU A 79 18.07 -2.08 0.48
CA GLU A 79 17.47 -3.35 0.89
C GLU A 79 18.03 -3.79 2.25
N SER A 80 17.16 -4.21 3.12
CA SER A 80 17.49 -4.78 4.42
C SER A 80 16.45 -5.84 4.80
N GLU A 81 16.66 -6.54 5.90
CA GLU A 81 15.66 -7.45 6.46
C GLU A 81 14.40 -6.72 6.96
N GLU A 82 14.51 -5.41 7.24
CA GLU A 82 13.39 -4.53 7.59
C GLU A 82 12.75 -3.95 6.32
N ILE A 83 11.95 -4.74 5.60
CA ILE A 83 11.28 -4.31 4.36
C ILE A 83 9.85 -3.87 4.65
N ASN A 84 9.68 -2.72 5.29
CA ASN A 84 8.35 -2.15 5.59
C ASN A 84 7.95 -1.04 4.62
N ALA A 85 8.90 -0.44 3.90
CA ALA A 85 8.68 0.60 2.91
C ALA A 85 9.67 0.45 1.76
N CYS A 86 9.34 1.01 0.59
CA CYS A 86 10.33 1.16 -0.47
C CYS A 86 11.32 2.26 -0.06
N THR A 87 12.59 1.92 0.02
CA THR A 87 13.65 2.83 0.47
C THR A 87 14.69 2.98 -0.62
N VAL A 88 15.03 4.23 -0.94
CA VAL A 88 16.07 4.56 -1.90
C VAL A 88 17.12 5.48 -1.29
N LYS A 89 18.38 5.26 -1.67
CA LYS A 89 19.50 6.10 -1.29
C LYS A 89 19.52 7.35 -2.17
N VAL A 90 19.58 8.51 -1.55
CA VAL A 90 19.61 9.80 -2.23
C VAL A 90 20.70 10.68 -1.65
N LYS A 91 21.19 11.61 -2.46
CA LYS A 91 22.08 12.68 -2.00
C LYS A 91 21.23 13.93 -1.79
N VAL A 92 21.42 14.57 -0.65
CA VAL A 92 20.70 15.79 -0.26
C VAL A 92 21.73 16.86 0.08
N ASP A 93 21.58 18.03 -0.51
CA ASP A 93 22.35 19.21 -0.09
C ASP A 93 21.70 19.82 1.16
N VAL A 94 22.43 19.85 2.24
CA VAL A 94 22.02 20.47 3.50
C VAL A 94 23.00 21.59 3.83
N ASP A 95 22.57 22.82 3.65
CA ASP A 95 23.37 24.02 3.92
C ASP A 95 24.71 24.07 3.14
N GLY A 96 24.74 23.51 1.92
CA GLY A 96 25.93 23.45 1.07
C GLY A 96 26.80 22.21 1.27
N GLU A 97 26.41 21.30 2.15
CA GLU A 97 27.07 20.01 2.35
C GLU A 97 26.23 18.86 1.80
N GLU A 98 26.82 18.05 0.92
CA GLU A 98 26.15 16.86 0.38
C GLU A 98 26.15 15.75 1.45
N GLN A 99 24.95 15.26 1.79
CA GLN A 99 24.75 14.20 2.76
C GLN A 99 24.07 12.97 2.13
N ASP A 100 24.38 11.79 2.66
CA ASP A 100 23.67 10.55 2.32
C ASP A 100 22.36 10.45 3.12
N TRP A 101 21.25 10.32 2.39
CA TRP A 101 19.93 10.19 2.98
C TRP A 101 19.22 8.95 2.43
N LEU A 102 18.25 8.47 3.21
CA LEU A 102 17.27 7.48 2.79
C LEU A 102 15.94 8.18 2.58
N TYR A 103 15.35 7.97 1.41
CA TYR A 103 14.02 8.42 1.05
C TYR A 103 13.09 7.21 1.03
N LEU A 104 12.01 7.27 1.80
CA LEU A 104 11.08 6.17 2.00
C LEU A 104 9.72 6.49 1.41
N PHE A 105 9.15 5.51 0.72
CA PHE A 105 7.79 5.57 0.22
C PHE A 105 7.01 4.35 0.69
N LYS A 106 5.85 4.58 1.25
CA LYS A 106 4.89 3.53 1.62
C LYS A 106 3.51 3.88 1.11
N ASN A 107 2.82 2.89 0.56
CA ASN A 107 1.39 2.97 0.32
C ASN A 107 0.69 1.81 1.02
N GLU A 108 -0.51 2.07 1.49
CA GLU A 108 -1.38 1.12 2.16
C GLU A 108 -2.76 1.13 1.51
N THR A 109 -3.31 -0.05 1.26
CA THR A 109 -4.65 -0.23 0.71
C THR A 109 -5.55 -0.76 1.81
N HIS A 110 -6.60 -0.03 2.17
CA HIS A 110 -7.47 -0.36 3.30
C HIS A 110 -8.95 -0.28 2.90
N ASN A 111 -9.30 -0.96 1.81
CA ASN A 111 -10.59 -0.88 1.15
C ASN A 111 -11.73 -1.41 2.02
N HIS A 112 -11.64 -2.67 2.44
CA HIS A 112 -12.70 -3.37 3.14
C HIS A 112 -12.99 -2.82 4.53
N PRO A 113 -11.99 -2.58 5.39
CA PRO A 113 -12.23 -1.98 6.70
C PRO A 113 -12.85 -0.57 6.60
N THR A 114 -12.43 0.23 5.61
CA THR A 114 -13.01 1.57 5.38
C THR A 114 -14.47 1.48 4.89
N GLU A 115 -14.82 0.44 4.16
CA GLU A 115 -16.19 0.22 3.72
C GLU A 115 -17.14 -0.13 4.88
N ILE A 116 -16.65 -0.86 5.88
CA ILE A 116 -17.44 -1.29 7.05
C ILE A 116 -17.49 -0.19 8.11
N GLU A 117 -16.35 0.35 8.48
CA GLU A 117 -16.21 1.42 9.47
C GLU A 117 -15.33 2.52 8.87
N PRO A 118 -15.94 3.50 8.18
CA PRO A 118 -15.17 4.41 7.31
C PRO A 118 -14.22 5.35 8.07
N PHE A 119 -14.54 5.74 9.30
CA PHE A 119 -13.66 6.63 10.07
C PHE A 119 -12.37 5.91 10.49
N GLY A 120 -12.50 4.83 11.24
CA GLY A 120 -11.33 4.07 11.73
C GLY A 120 -10.61 3.35 10.61
N GLY A 121 -11.33 2.86 9.58
CA GLY A 121 -10.74 2.24 8.42
C GLY A 121 -9.81 3.18 7.66
N ALA A 122 -10.25 4.41 7.35
CA ALA A 122 -9.42 5.40 6.67
C ALA A 122 -8.31 5.95 7.58
N ALA A 123 -8.58 6.14 8.87
CA ALA A 123 -7.55 6.52 9.85
C ALA A 123 -6.46 5.46 9.95
N THR A 124 -6.82 4.17 9.99
CA THR A 124 -5.86 3.06 10.02
C THR A 124 -5.09 2.94 8.70
N CYS A 125 -5.72 3.24 7.56
CA CYS A 125 -5.06 3.27 6.26
C CYS A 125 -3.83 4.19 6.27
N VAL A 126 -4.04 5.47 6.57
CA VAL A 126 -2.91 6.42 6.66
C VAL A 126 -2.01 6.10 7.84
N GLY A 127 -2.56 5.63 8.96
CA GLY A 127 -1.80 5.26 10.14
C GLY A 127 -0.83 4.10 9.88
N GLY A 128 -1.25 3.07 9.14
CA GLY A 128 -0.38 1.99 8.68
C GLY A 128 0.73 2.48 7.76
N ALA A 129 0.34 3.29 6.77
CA ALA A 129 1.30 3.90 5.85
C ALA A 129 2.37 4.74 6.59
N ILE A 130 2.00 5.45 7.66
CA ILE A 130 2.91 6.28 8.45
C ILE A 130 3.82 5.43 9.35
N ARG A 131 3.26 4.43 10.03
CA ARG A 131 4.01 3.62 11.00
C ARG A 131 5.16 2.83 10.37
N ASP A 132 5.01 2.39 9.13
CA ASP A 132 6.02 1.58 8.47
C ASP A 132 7.33 2.35 8.19
N PRO A 133 7.33 3.54 7.57
CA PRO A 133 8.53 4.37 7.49
C PRO A 133 9.08 4.81 8.85
N LEU A 134 8.20 5.08 9.84
CA LEU A 134 8.65 5.39 11.20
C LEU A 134 9.42 4.23 11.83
N SER A 135 8.99 2.98 11.57
CA SER A 135 9.74 1.79 12.03
C SER A 135 11.13 1.72 11.38
N GLY A 136 11.25 2.22 10.15
CA GLY A 136 12.52 2.42 9.44
C GLY A 136 13.32 3.65 9.90
N ARG A 137 12.92 4.26 11.01
CA ARG A 137 13.58 5.42 11.67
C ARG A 137 13.56 6.70 10.83
N SER A 138 12.61 6.81 9.90
CA SER A 138 12.46 8.02 9.10
C SER A 138 11.47 9.00 9.72
N TYR A 139 11.63 10.26 9.40
CA TYR A 139 10.59 11.27 9.62
C TYR A 139 9.63 11.25 8.43
N VAL A 140 8.34 11.09 8.69
CA VAL A 140 7.28 11.15 7.68
C VAL A 140 6.76 12.58 7.60
N TYR A 141 6.85 13.21 6.44
CA TYR A 141 6.56 14.64 6.30
C TYR A 141 5.36 14.95 5.41
N GLN A 142 4.88 13.99 4.61
CA GLN A 142 3.72 14.20 3.76
C GLN A 142 2.94 12.92 3.57
N SER A 143 1.59 13.03 3.58
CA SER A 143 0.70 11.97 3.13
C SER A 143 -0.01 12.35 1.83
N MET A 144 -0.48 11.31 1.13
CA MET A 144 -1.28 11.39 -0.09
C MET A 144 -2.44 10.42 0.04
N ARG A 145 -3.55 10.70 -0.63
CA ARG A 145 -4.75 9.87 -0.59
C ARG A 145 -5.33 9.67 -1.99
N VAL A 146 -5.63 8.42 -2.32
CA VAL A 146 -6.38 8.07 -3.55
C VAL A 146 -7.56 7.21 -3.16
N THR A 147 -8.75 7.58 -3.59
CA THR A 147 -9.98 6.86 -3.26
C THR A 147 -10.84 6.58 -4.48
N GLY A 148 -11.65 5.54 -4.38
CA GLY A 148 -12.70 5.22 -5.35
C GLY A 148 -14.02 4.98 -4.63
N ALA A 149 -15.07 5.67 -5.04
CA ALA A 149 -16.42 5.55 -4.52
C ALA A 149 -17.45 5.60 -5.66
N ALA A 150 -18.66 5.14 -5.39
CA ALA A 150 -19.77 5.46 -6.27
C ALA A 150 -20.29 6.88 -5.98
N ASP A 151 -21.25 7.34 -6.77
CA ASP A 151 -21.77 8.70 -6.65
C ASP A 151 -22.33 8.96 -5.22
N PRO A 152 -21.75 9.92 -4.48
CA PRO A 152 -22.23 10.26 -3.13
C PRO A 152 -23.60 10.95 -3.11
N LEU A 153 -24.13 11.35 -4.26
CA LEU A 153 -25.44 11.99 -4.38
C LEU A 153 -26.58 10.99 -4.55
N VAL A 154 -26.28 9.70 -4.73
CA VAL A 154 -27.30 8.64 -4.82
C VAL A 154 -28.17 8.64 -3.56
N PRO A 155 -29.51 8.64 -3.70
CA PRO A 155 -30.43 8.58 -2.58
C PRO A 155 -30.20 7.36 -1.68
N VAL A 156 -30.38 7.54 -0.37
CA VAL A 156 -30.17 6.45 0.61
C VAL A 156 -30.99 5.19 0.30
N VAL A 157 -32.20 5.39 -0.24
CA VAL A 157 -33.10 4.27 -0.62
C VAL A 157 -32.53 3.37 -1.73
N GLU A 158 -31.59 3.88 -2.52
CA GLU A 158 -30.93 3.15 -3.59
C GLU A 158 -29.61 2.49 -3.13
N THR A 159 -29.30 2.58 -1.85
CA THR A 159 -28.11 1.93 -1.29
C THR A 159 -28.21 0.40 -1.45
N LEU A 160 -27.14 -0.23 -1.90
CA LEU A 160 -27.07 -1.68 -2.00
C LEU A 160 -27.32 -2.35 -0.64
N PRO A 161 -28.06 -3.47 -0.60
CA PRO A 161 -28.29 -4.21 0.64
C PRO A 161 -26.98 -4.55 1.37
N GLY A 162 -26.92 -4.31 2.67
CA GLY A 162 -25.75 -4.59 3.50
C GLY A 162 -24.59 -3.60 3.34
N LYS A 163 -24.77 -2.50 2.60
CA LYS A 163 -23.78 -1.44 2.42
C LYS A 163 -24.16 -0.15 3.14
N LEU A 164 -23.18 0.69 3.44
CA LEU A 164 -23.41 2.05 3.89
C LEU A 164 -23.71 2.97 2.69
N PRO A 165 -24.55 4.02 2.87
CA PRO A 165 -24.74 5.02 1.83
C PRO A 165 -23.42 5.66 1.39
N GLN A 166 -23.25 5.86 0.08
CA GLN A 166 -21.99 6.36 -0.50
C GLN A 166 -21.57 7.70 0.11
N ARG A 167 -22.52 8.62 0.31
CA ARG A 167 -22.22 9.90 0.96
C ARG A 167 -21.65 9.73 2.37
N LYS A 168 -22.19 8.80 3.15
CA LYS A 168 -21.66 8.50 4.49
C LYS A 168 -20.25 7.93 4.42
N LEU A 169 -20.00 6.99 3.51
CA LEU A 169 -18.67 6.42 3.30
C LEU A 169 -17.65 7.50 2.97
N VAL A 170 -17.91 8.32 1.95
CA VAL A 170 -16.99 9.35 1.46
C VAL A 170 -16.66 10.36 2.55
N THR A 171 -17.68 10.95 3.17
CA THR A 171 -17.48 12.04 4.17
C THR A 171 -16.82 11.53 5.45
N THR A 172 -17.23 10.36 5.93
CA THR A 172 -16.69 9.79 7.17
C THR A 172 -15.27 9.27 6.99
N ALA A 173 -14.97 8.65 5.85
CA ALA A 173 -13.60 8.22 5.53
C ALA A 173 -12.65 9.42 5.39
N ALA A 174 -13.08 10.50 4.74
CA ALA A 174 -12.29 11.73 4.66
C ALA A 174 -11.99 12.32 6.05
N ALA A 175 -12.98 12.33 6.94
CA ALA A 175 -12.81 12.78 8.32
C ALA A 175 -11.82 11.90 9.11
N GLY A 176 -11.90 10.57 8.96
CA GLY A 176 -10.98 9.64 9.62
C GLY A 176 -9.54 9.78 9.14
N PHE A 177 -9.32 9.87 7.84
CA PHE A 177 -8.00 10.09 7.27
C PHE A 177 -7.37 11.40 7.76
N SER A 178 -8.14 12.49 7.68
CA SER A 178 -7.73 13.82 8.16
C SER A 178 -7.44 13.83 9.67
N SER A 179 -8.28 13.16 10.47
CA SER A 179 -8.12 13.11 11.92
C SER A 179 -6.78 12.52 12.34
N TYR A 180 -6.36 11.42 11.73
CA TYR A 180 -5.08 10.79 12.06
C TYR A 180 -3.90 11.69 11.71
N GLY A 181 -3.88 12.24 10.51
CA GLY A 181 -2.82 13.16 10.08
C GLY A 181 -2.72 14.40 10.97
N ASN A 182 -3.86 15.01 11.29
CA ASN A 182 -3.90 16.22 12.13
C ASN A 182 -3.37 15.98 13.55
N GLN A 183 -3.61 14.79 14.13
CA GLN A 183 -3.14 14.47 15.48
C GLN A 183 -1.61 14.40 15.59
N ILE A 184 -0.93 14.08 14.50
CA ILE A 184 0.54 13.97 14.45
C ILE A 184 1.21 15.10 13.65
N GLY A 185 0.42 16.08 13.18
CA GLY A 185 0.94 17.21 12.42
C GLY A 185 1.36 16.88 10.99
N LEU A 186 0.84 15.81 10.40
CA LEU A 186 1.16 15.38 9.04
C LEU A 186 0.16 15.92 8.02
N ALA A 187 0.65 16.74 7.10
CA ALA A 187 -0.18 17.27 6.02
C ALA A 187 -0.52 16.20 4.97
N THR A 188 -1.77 16.19 4.49
CA THR A 188 -2.16 15.45 3.29
C THR A 188 -2.01 16.38 2.07
N GLY A 189 -0.86 16.25 1.37
CA GLY A 189 -0.49 17.19 0.31
C GLY A 189 -1.21 16.94 -1.02
N GLN A 190 -1.79 15.76 -1.22
CA GLN A 190 -2.54 15.40 -2.42
C GLN A 190 -3.71 14.48 -2.09
N VAL A 191 -4.88 14.80 -2.65
CA VAL A 191 -6.08 13.95 -2.57
C VAL A 191 -6.69 13.83 -3.97
N ASN A 192 -6.86 12.59 -4.43
CA ASN A 192 -7.58 12.28 -5.65
C ASN A 192 -8.73 11.33 -5.32
N GLU A 193 -9.95 11.75 -5.57
CA GLU A 193 -11.14 10.92 -5.42
C GLU A 193 -11.74 10.63 -6.79
N LEU A 194 -11.93 9.34 -7.09
CA LEU A 194 -12.51 8.84 -8.32
C LEU A 194 -13.93 8.35 -8.05
N TYR A 195 -14.87 8.75 -8.90
CA TYR A 195 -16.25 8.31 -8.78
C TYR A 195 -16.63 7.44 -9.97
N HIS A 196 -17.05 6.21 -9.69
CA HIS A 196 -17.50 5.27 -10.71
C HIS A 196 -18.47 4.25 -10.08
N PRO A 197 -19.56 3.88 -10.78
CA PRO A 197 -20.57 2.95 -10.25
C PRO A 197 -19.99 1.61 -9.77
N GLY A 198 -18.92 1.12 -10.37
CA GLY A 198 -18.23 -0.11 -9.96
C GLY A 198 -17.72 -0.08 -8.51
N TYR A 199 -17.46 1.09 -7.94
CA TYR A 199 -17.05 1.22 -6.54
C TYR A 199 -18.22 1.14 -5.53
N ALA A 200 -19.47 1.02 -5.99
CA ALA A 200 -20.61 0.78 -5.10
C ALA A 200 -20.49 -0.57 -4.39
N ALA A 201 -19.95 -1.57 -5.07
CA ALA A 201 -19.75 -2.91 -4.51
C ALA A 201 -18.54 -2.96 -3.56
N LYS A 202 -17.47 -2.24 -3.88
CA LYS A 202 -16.23 -2.21 -3.11
C LYS A 202 -15.54 -0.86 -3.23
N ARG A 203 -15.44 -0.15 -2.12
CA ARG A 203 -14.69 1.10 -2.03
C ARG A 203 -13.20 0.85 -2.21
N MET A 204 -12.50 1.79 -2.84
CA MET A 204 -11.05 1.88 -2.85
C MET A 204 -10.60 2.96 -1.85
N GLU A 205 -9.71 2.62 -0.94
CA GLU A 205 -9.07 3.54 -0.01
C GLU A 205 -7.57 3.26 0.01
N ILE A 206 -6.78 4.20 -0.49
CA ILE A 206 -5.32 4.11 -0.54
C ILE A 206 -4.75 5.32 0.17
N GLY A 207 -3.90 5.06 1.16
CA GLY A 207 -3.06 6.04 1.80
C GLY A 207 -1.60 5.83 1.38
N ALA A 208 -0.90 6.89 1.05
CA ALA A 208 0.52 6.83 0.78
C ALA A 208 1.24 7.92 1.55
N VAL A 209 2.50 7.68 1.87
CA VAL A 209 3.34 8.64 2.57
C VAL A 209 4.75 8.65 2.02
N VAL A 210 5.43 9.75 2.23
CA VAL A 210 6.86 9.89 2.01
C VAL A 210 7.56 10.27 3.31
N GLY A 211 8.70 9.65 3.55
CA GLY A 211 9.55 9.91 4.69
C GLY A 211 11.01 10.04 4.26
N ALA A 212 11.82 10.61 5.12
CA ALA A 212 13.25 10.72 4.89
C ALA A 212 14.03 10.70 6.21
N THR A 213 15.29 10.28 6.15
CA THR A 213 16.20 10.28 7.28
C THR A 213 17.64 10.33 6.78
N PRO A 214 18.56 10.98 7.51
CA PRO A 214 19.99 10.81 7.26
C PRO A 214 20.38 9.33 7.36
N ALA A 215 21.13 8.82 6.39
CA ALA A 215 21.54 7.42 6.39
C ALA A 215 22.33 7.02 7.65
N ALA A 216 23.05 7.97 8.24
CA ALA A 216 23.83 7.78 9.47
C ALA A 216 22.96 7.51 10.72
N ASP A 217 21.70 7.92 10.71
CA ASP A 217 20.79 7.76 11.86
C ASP A 217 20.08 6.38 11.86
N VAL A 218 20.18 5.63 10.78
CA VAL A 218 19.54 4.32 10.65
C VAL A 218 20.37 3.24 11.33
N ARG A 219 19.79 2.60 12.35
CA ARG A 219 20.36 1.46 13.07
C ARG A 219 19.67 0.17 12.64
N ARG A 220 20.44 -0.82 12.25
CA ARG A 220 19.96 -2.14 11.79
C ARG A 220 20.71 -3.24 12.52
N GLU A 221 20.65 -3.20 13.84
CA GLU A 221 21.30 -4.18 14.71
C GLU A 221 20.34 -5.34 14.97
N THR A 222 20.84 -6.56 14.90
CA THR A 222 20.07 -7.76 15.25
C THR A 222 20.19 -7.98 16.76
N PRO A 223 19.07 -8.17 17.50
CA PRO A 223 19.11 -8.50 18.91
C PRO A 223 19.92 -9.77 19.18
N ALA A 224 20.72 -9.72 20.24
CA ALA A 224 21.56 -10.84 20.67
C ALA A 224 21.05 -11.45 22.00
N PRO A 225 21.41 -12.71 22.32
CA PRO A 225 21.16 -13.24 23.67
C PRO A 225 21.80 -12.32 24.72
N GLU A 226 21.08 -12.10 25.81
CA GLU A 226 21.42 -11.19 26.92
C GLU A 226 21.13 -9.70 26.69
N ASP A 227 20.62 -9.30 25.55
CA ASP A 227 20.11 -7.93 25.35
C ASP A 227 18.93 -7.67 26.29
N VAL A 228 18.87 -6.47 26.84
CA VAL A 228 17.83 -6.05 27.79
C VAL A 228 16.74 -5.28 27.08
N VAL A 229 15.50 -5.77 27.17
CA VAL A 229 14.33 -5.04 26.69
C VAL A 229 13.88 -4.07 27.78
N VAL A 230 13.94 -2.78 27.49
CA VAL A 230 13.46 -1.71 28.38
C VAL A 230 12.13 -1.18 27.85
N LEU A 231 11.05 -1.35 28.63
CA LEU A 231 9.74 -0.78 28.35
C LEU A 231 9.55 0.50 29.16
N LEU A 232 9.45 1.63 28.46
CA LEU A 232 9.10 2.92 29.05
C LEU A 232 7.67 3.28 28.65
N GLY A 233 6.80 3.51 29.63
CA GLY A 233 5.41 3.86 29.35
C GLY A 233 4.52 3.85 30.58
N GLY A 234 3.31 4.38 30.42
CA GLY A 234 2.27 4.36 31.44
C GLY A 234 1.34 3.15 31.31
N ARG A 235 0.61 2.87 32.37
CA ARG A 235 -0.43 1.84 32.36
C ARG A 235 -1.60 2.33 31.50
N VAL A 236 -1.77 1.76 30.30
CA VAL A 236 -2.94 2.03 29.47
C VAL A 236 -4.12 1.31 30.07
N ARG A 237 -5.17 2.06 30.50
CA ARG A 237 -6.45 1.46 30.87
C ARG A 237 -7.16 1.06 29.58
N ARG A 238 -7.68 -0.17 29.53
CA ARG A 238 -8.69 -0.54 28.54
C ARG A 238 -9.92 0.33 28.81
N ALA A 239 -10.37 1.07 27.78
CA ALA A 239 -11.67 1.74 27.79
C ALA A 239 -12.77 0.70 27.65
#